data_50cc2f192c8ff5bc8b8e96012489b70f
#
_entry.id   50cc2f192c8ff5bc8b8e96012489b70f
#
_cell.length_a   1.000
_cell.length_b   1.000
_cell.length_c   1.000
_cell.angle_alpha   90.00
_cell.angle_beta   90.00
_cell.angle_gamma   90.00
#
_symmetry.space_group_name_H-M   'P 1'
#
loop_
_entity.id
_entity.type
_entity.pdbx_description
1 polymer ?
#
loop_
_entity_poly.entity_id
_entity_poly.type
_entity_poly.pdbx_seq_one_letter_code
_entity_poly.pdbx_strand_id
1 'polypeptide(L)'
;EDREIVHKLPVGFSVDGNRGVRDPIGMYGETLGVNVHVVTAQTAPLRNLNAVVERCHLHVDAMVVSPFASALSCLVDDEKKMGAACIDIGGGTTGIALFFDGELVHTDVIPVGGNHITNDIARGLSTPFGHAERMKNLYGTCLPSASDDAEVIQVPLVGEDDETGTVQVPRSMLVGIIRPRVEEIID
;
A
#
# COMPACT_ATOMS: atom_id res chain seq x y z
N GLU A 1 17.98 -16.68 -5.84
CA GLU A 1 17.40 -17.26 -4.73
C GLU A 1 17.71 -16.49 -3.46
N ASP A 2 17.39 -15.24 -3.47
CA ASP A 2 17.63 -14.28 -2.41
C ASP A 2 16.29 -13.83 -1.80
N ARG A 3 15.39 -14.81 -1.55
CA ARG A 3 14.06 -14.57 -0.98
C ARG A 3 13.81 -15.47 0.22
N GLU A 4 13.19 -14.91 1.25
CA GLU A 4 12.72 -15.61 2.44
C GLU A 4 11.19 -15.65 2.45
N ILE A 5 10.64 -16.70 3.06
CA ILE A 5 9.19 -16.85 3.20
C ILE A 5 8.76 -16.03 4.43
N VAL A 6 7.83 -15.09 4.20
CA VAL A 6 7.23 -14.27 5.25
C VAL A 6 5.96 -14.92 5.79
N HIS A 7 5.09 -15.42 4.88
CA HIS A 7 3.86 -16.09 5.26
C HIS A 7 3.69 -17.43 4.54
N LYS A 8 3.08 -18.38 5.25
CA LYS A 8 2.57 -19.68 4.74
C LYS A 8 1.15 -19.83 5.27
N LEU A 9 0.16 -19.46 4.45
CA LEU A 9 -1.24 -19.42 4.85
C LEU A 9 -2.01 -20.52 4.12
N PRO A 10 -2.61 -21.49 4.83
CA PRO A 10 -3.50 -22.45 4.18
C PRO A 10 -4.76 -21.72 3.69
N VAL A 11 -5.13 -21.92 2.43
CA VAL A 11 -6.27 -21.26 1.78
C VAL A 11 -7.33 -22.26 1.30
N GLY A 12 -7.17 -23.51 1.64
CA GLY A 12 -8.16 -24.55 1.34
C GLY A 12 -7.60 -25.94 1.55
N PHE A 13 -8.50 -26.86 1.87
CA PHE A 13 -8.18 -28.26 2.10
C PHE A 13 -8.95 -29.16 1.13
N SER A 14 -8.42 -30.35 0.92
CA SER A 14 -9.11 -31.44 0.23
C SER A 14 -8.84 -32.77 0.94
N VAL A 15 -9.85 -33.63 1.02
CA VAL A 15 -9.75 -34.98 1.59
C VAL A 15 -10.13 -35.98 0.48
N ASP A 16 -9.21 -36.88 0.17
CA ASP A 16 -9.35 -37.87 -0.91
C ASP A 16 -9.74 -37.23 -2.26
N GLY A 17 -9.19 -36.09 -2.57
CA GLY A 17 -9.46 -35.33 -3.80
C GLY A 17 -10.73 -34.48 -3.77
N ASN A 18 -11.58 -34.59 -2.75
CA ASN A 18 -12.75 -33.72 -2.57
C ASN A 18 -12.31 -32.34 -2.05
N ARG A 19 -12.46 -31.32 -2.89
CA ARG A 19 -12.07 -29.93 -2.60
C ARG A 19 -13.14 -29.17 -1.81
N GLY A 20 -12.79 -28.01 -1.25
CA GLY A 20 -13.73 -27.13 -0.56
C GLY A 20 -13.96 -27.52 0.91
N VAL A 21 -13.07 -28.32 1.47
CA VAL A 21 -13.07 -28.64 2.90
C VAL A 21 -12.49 -27.43 3.64
N ARG A 22 -13.28 -26.84 4.56
CA ARG A 22 -12.83 -25.71 5.40
C ARG A 22 -11.98 -26.16 6.58
N ASP A 23 -12.44 -27.18 7.27
CA ASP A 23 -11.76 -27.78 8.41
C ASP A 23 -11.72 -29.29 8.26
N PRO A 24 -10.53 -29.89 8.02
CA PRO A 24 -10.38 -31.34 7.89
C PRO A 24 -10.30 -32.08 9.23
N ILE A 25 -10.28 -31.36 10.36
CA ILE A 25 -10.14 -31.99 11.68
C ILE A 25 -11.32 -32.93 11.95
N GLY A 26 -11.00 -34.18 12.27
CA GLY A 26 -12.00 -35.21 12.56
C GLY A 26 -12.64 -35.87 11.32
N MET A 27 -12.24 -35.49 10.10
CA MET A 27 -12.66 -36.20 8.88
C MET A 27 -11.84 -37.46 8.67
N TYR A 28 -12.52 -38.53 8.19
CA TYR A 28 -11.84 -39.75 7.75
C TYR A 28 -11.40 -39.58 6.29
N GLY A 29 -10.20 -40.01 5.96
CA GLY A 29 -9.65 -40.02 4.62
C GLY A 29 -8.25 -40.61 4.57
N GLU A 30 -7.81 -41.01 3.39
CA GLU A 30 -6.44 -41.54 3.19
C GLU A 30 -5.46 -40.43 2.79
N THR A 31 -5.95 -39.38 2.12
CA THR A 31 -5.13 -38.29 1.59
C THR A 31 -5.67 -36.92 2.02
N LEU A 32 -4.81 -36.10 2.62
CA LEU A 32 -5.07 -34.70 2.91
C LEU A 32 -4.26 -33.82 1.96
N GLY A 33 -4.95 -33.03 1.12
CA GLY A 33 -4.34 -31.98 0.31
C GLY A 33 -4.57 -30.61 0.93
N VAL A 34 -3.55 -29.75 0.87
CA VAL A 34 -3.60 -28.37 1.38
C VAL A 34 -3.14 -27.42 0.29
N ASN A 35 -3.96 -26.42 -0.04
CA ASN A 35 -3.53 -25.29 -0.85
C ASN A 35 -2.95 -24.23 0.10
N VAL A 36 -1.73 -23.76 -0.21
CA VAL A 36 -1.03 -22.81 0.64
C VAL A 36 -0.70 -21.57 -0.18
N HIS A 37 -1.14 -20.39 0.29
CA HIS A 37 -0.65 -19.12 -0.19
C HIS A 37 0.69 -18.82 0.47
N VAL A 38 1.74 -18.66 -0.34
CA VAL A 38 3.12 -18.40 0.14
C VAL A 38 3.51 -17.00 -0.26
N VAL A 39 3.80 -16.16 0.73
CA VAL A 39 4.32 -14.80 0.53
C VAL A 39 5.82 -14.80 0.79
N THR A 40 6.59 -14.28 -0.15
CA THR A 40 8.04 -14.17 -0.04
C THR A 40 8.49 -12.73 -0.22
N ALA A 41 9.57 -12.36 0.46
CA ALA A 41 10.24 -11.08 0.27
C ALA A 41 11.75 -11.26 0.08
N GLN A 42 12.43 -10.23 -0.41
CA GLN A 42 13.88 -10.25 -0.56
C GLN A 42 14.54 -10.32 0.82
N THR A 43 15.56 -11.16 0.94
CA THR A 43 16.28 -11.44 2.20
C THR A 43 16.97 -10.19 2.75
N ALA A 44 17.63 -9.40 1.91
CA ALA A 44 18.41 -8.25 2.36
C ALA A 44 17.55 -7.16 3.04
N PRO A 45 16.40 -6.70 2.49
CA PRO A 45 15.49 -5.78 3.17
C PRO A 45 14.95 -6.31 4.49
N LEU A 46 14.59 -7.62 4.56
CA LEU A 46 14.10 -8.23 5.79
C LEU A 46 15.17 -8.21 6.89
N ARG A 47 16.40 -8.58 6.56
CA ARG A 47 17.52 -8.57 7.52
C ARG A 47 17.87 -7.16 7.97
N ASN A 48 17.83 -6.18 7.07
CA ASN A 48 18.07 -4.79 7.42
C ASN A 48 17.00 -4.27 8.39
N LEU A 49 15.72 -4.58 8.15
CA LEU A 49 14.63 -4.20 9.04
C LEU A 49 14.80 -4.83 10.42
N ASN A 50 15.09 -6.14 10.48
CA ASN A 50 15.36 -6.85 11.73
C ASN A 50 16.54 -6.21 12.49
N ALA A 51 17.64 -5.94 11.82
CA ALA A 51 18.83 -5.33 12.42
C ALA A 51 18.57 -3.92 12.98
N VAL A 52 17.68 -3.13 12.34
CA VAL A 52 17.29 -1.81 12.88
C VAL A 52 16.53 -1.96 14.20
N VAL A 53 15.59 -2.91 14.28
CA VAL A 53 14.81 -3.18 15.49
C VAL A 53 15.72 -3.71 16.62
N GLU A 54 16.62 -4.65 16.31
CA GLU A 54 17.57 -5.20 17.28
C GLU A 54 18.52 -4.15 17.85
N ARG A 55 18.95 -3.15 17.03
CA ARG A 55 19.75 -2.01 17.52
C ARG A 55 19.02 -1.13 18.53
N CYS A 56 17.69 -1.18 18.54
CA CYS A 56 16.88 -0.52 19.57
C CYS A 56 16.70 -1.39 20.83
N HIS A 57 17.45 -2.50 20.96
CA HIS A 57 17.33 -3.49 22.03
C HIS A 57 15.93 -4.14 22.10
N LEU A 58 15.24 -4.22 20.97
CA LEU A 58 13.96 -4.91 20.84
C LEU A 58 14.16 -6.23 20.09
N HIS A 59 13.24 -7.15 20.28
CA HIS A 59 13.20 -8.42 19.56
C HIS A 59 12.04 -8.40 18.56
N VAL A 60 12.27 -8.92 17.34
CA VAL A 60 11.22 -9.11 16.34
C VAL A 60 10.57 -10.47 16.57
N ASP A 61 9.33 -10.47 16.99
CA ASP A 61 8.56 -11.69 17.21
C ASP A 61 8.03 -12.27 15.90
N ALA A 62 7.49 -11.41 15.03
CA ALA A 62 7.00 -11.80 13.71
C ALA A 62 7.12 -10.66 12.69
N MET A 63 7.22 -11.02 11.42
CA MET A 63 7.12 -10.08 10.29
C MET A 63 5.82 -10.34 9.54
N VAL A 64 5.12 -9.26 9.22
CA VAL A 64 3.85 -9.30 8.50
C VAL A 64 3.91 -8.32 7.33
N VAL A 65 3.40 -8.71 6.15
CA VAL A 65 3.28 -7.79 5.02
C VAL A 65 2.18 -6.76 5.29
N SER A 66 2.45 -5.48 4.98
CA SER A 66 1.55 -4.36 5.33
C SER A 66 0.12 -4.52 4.82
N PRO A 67 -0.17 -4.91 3.55
CA PRO A 67 -1.56 -5.04 3.11
C PRO A 67 -2.34 -6.11 3.90
N PHE A 68 -1.68 -7.19 4.35
CA PHE A 68 -2.32 -8.19 5.21
C PHE A 68 -2.61 -7.62 6.61
N ALA A 69 -1.64 -6.93 7.22
CA ALA A 69 -1.83 -6.29 8.53
C ALA A 69 -2.94 -5.25 8.51
N SER A 70 -2.97 -4.39 7.46
CA SER A 70 -4.01 -3.39 7.24
C SER A 70 -5.39 -4.03 7.10
N ALA A 71 -5.49 -5.10 6.30
CA ALA A 71 -6.74 -5.83 6.12
C ALA A 71 -7.24 -6.48 7.42
N LEU A 72 -6.35 -7.05 8.24
CA LEU A 72 -6.73 -7.62 9.54
C LEU A 72 -7.29 -6.58 10.51
N SER A 73 -6.82 -5.32 10.41
CA SER A 73 -7.28 -4.24 11.28
C SER A 73 -8.57 -3.56 10.80
N CYS A 74 -8.82 -3.56 9.47
CA CYS A 74 -9.93 -2.84 8.86
C CYS A 74 -11.15 -3.71 8.57
N LEU A 75 -10.95 -4.98 8.17
CA LEU A 75 -12.01 -5.87 7.72
C LEU A 75 -12.56 -6.72 8.87
N VAL A 76 -13.87 -6.79 8.96
CA VAL A 76 -14.55 -7.73 9.86
C VAL A 76 -14.61 -9.14 9.25
N ASP A 77 -14.84 -10.16 10.09
CA ASP A 77 -14.82 -11.56 9.64
C ASP A 77 -15.87 -11.89 8.58
N ASP A 78 -17.01 -11.23 8.61
CA ASP A 78 -18.06 -11.46 7.62
C ASP A 78 -17.69 -10.88 6.25
N GLU A 79 -17.01 -9.74 6.19
CA GLU A 79 -16.47 -9.17 4.95
C GLU A 79 -15.41 -10.10 4.34
N LYS A 80 -14.50 -10.61 5.15
CA LYS A 80 -13.47 -11.58 4.70
C LYS A 80 -14.11 -12.87 4.16
N LYS A 81 -15.21 -13.34 4.76
CA LYS A 81 -15.94 -14.53 4.28
C LYS A 81 -16.68 -14.30 2.97
N MET A 82 -17.30 -13.13 2.81
CA MET A 82 -18.02 -12.79 1.58
C MET A 82 -17.09 -12.50 0.40
N GLY A 83 -15.84 -12.17 0.69
CA GLY A 83 -14.85 -11.73 -0.27
C GLY A 83 -14.66 -10.20 -0.20
N ALA A 84 -13.42 -9.80 0.10
CA ALA A 84 -13.05 -8.40 0.23
C ALA A 84 -11.65 -8.14 -0.34
N ALA A 85 -11.45 -6.94 -0.88
CA ALA A 85 -10.14 -6.42 -1.26
C ALA A 85 -9.78 -5.26 -0.32
N CYS A 86 -8.61 -5.33 0.29
CA CYS A 86 -8.03 -4.23 1.05
C CYS A 86 -6.86 -3.65 0.24
N ILE A 87 -6.92 -2.35 -0.05
CA ILE A 87 -5.85 -1.61 -0.72
C ILE A 87 -5.17 -0.73 0.32
N ASP A 88 -3.88 -0.94 0.51
CA ASP A 88 -3.03 -0.21 1.46
C ASP A 88 -2.11 0.73 0.69
N ILE A 89 -2.46 2.02 0.65
CA ILE A 89 -1.69 3.06 -0.05
C ILE A 89 -0.78 3.76 0.95
N GLY A 90 0.47 3.33 0.98
CA GLY A 90 1.52 3.92 1.81
C GLY A 90 2.24 5.09 1.15
N GLY A 91 3.32 5.55 1.79
CA GLY A 91 4.16 6.60 1.23
C GLY A 91 4.94 6.16 -0.01
N GLY A 92 5.58 4.99 0.03
CA GLY A 92 6.43 4.47 -1.04
C GLY A 92 5.85 3.31 -1.84
N THR A 93 4.84 2.64 -1.32
CA THR A 93 4.25 1.42 -1.89
C THR A 93 2.74 1.44 -1.79
N THR A 94 2.09 0.74 -2.71
CA THR A 94 0.68 0.39 -2.63
C THR A 94 0.55 -1.13 -2.66
N GLY A 95 -0.10 -1.69 -1.64
CA GLY A 95 -0.31 -3.12 -1.49
C GLY A 95 -1.78 -3.50 -1.59
N ILE A 96 -2.04 -4.74 -2.03
CA ILE A 96 -3.38 -5.31 -2.06
C ILE A 96 -3.41 -6.61 -1.27
N ALA A 97 -4.49 -6.83 -0.54
CA ALA A 97 -4.82 -8.11 0.10
C ALA A 97 -6.24 -8.51 -0.29
N LEU A 98 -6.38 -9.69 -0.90
CA LEU A 98 -7.66 -10.25 -1.33
C LEU A 98 -8.05 -11.38 -0.39
N PHE A 99 -9.23 -11.27 0.19
CA PHE A 99 -9.84 -12.30 1.03
C PHE A 99 -10.99 -12.98 0.29
N PHE A 100 -11.09 -14.26 0.48
CA PHE A 100 -12.23 -15.06 0.03
C PHE A 100 -12.44 -16.23 0.99
N ASP A 101 -13.70 -16.47 1.37
CA ASP A 101 -14.08 -17.53 2.33
C ASP A 101 -13.40 -17.41 3.71
N GLY A 102 -12.96 -16.21 4.09
CA GLY A 102 -12.26 -15.90 5.34
C GLY A 102 -10.73 -15.97 5.25
N GLU A 103 -10.17 -16.49 4.14
CA GLU A 103 -8.74 -16.71 3.96
C GLU A 103 -8.11 -15.68 3.02
N LEU A 104 -6.85 -15.33 3.28
CA LEU A 104 -6.06 -14.48 2.38
C LEU A 104 -5.64 -15.31 1.16
N VAL A 105 -6.28 -15.06 0.02
CA VAL A 105 -6.04 -15.82 -1.22
C VAL A 105 -4.98 -15.19 -2.13
N HIS A 106 -4.77 -13.88 -2.01
CA HIS A 106 -3.76 -13.18 -2.81
C HIS A 106 -3.26 -11.92 -2.09
N THR A 107 -1.99 -11.61 -2.27
CA THR A 107 -1.40 -10.32 -1.90
C THR A 107 -0.31 -9.94 -2.90
N ASP A 108 -0.28 -8.66 -3.24
CA ASP A 108 0.75 -8.08 -4.12
C ASP A 108 1.09 -6.66 -3.68
N VAL A 109 2.21 -6.14 -4.13
CA VAL A 109 2.71 -4.79 -3.78
C VAL A 109 3.40 -4.17 -4.97
N ILE A 110 3.01 -2.96 -5.32
CA ILE A 110 3.70 -2.12 -6.31
C ILE A 110 4.52 -1.03 -5.61
N PRO A 111 5.70 -0.65 -6.14
CA PRO A 111 6.59 0.35 -5.54
C PRO A 111 6.17 1.78 -5.89
N VAL A 112 4.89 2.10 -5.79
CA VAL A 112 4.31 3.43 -6.02
C VAL A 112 3.38 3.78 -4.87
N GLY A 113 3.42 5.04 -4.39
CA GLY A 113 2.60 5.50 -3.28
C GLY A 113 2.61 7.02 -3.16
N GLY A 114 2.10 7.55 -2.05
CA GLY A 114 1.87 8.97 -1.84
C GLY A 114 3.08 9.90 -1.99
N ASN A 115 4.29 9.41 -1.71
CA ASN A 115 5.52 10.18 -1.91
C ASN A 115 5.84 10.42 -3.39
N HIS A 116 5.39 9.56 -4.28
CA HIS A 116 5.53 9.76 -5.73
C HIS A 116 4.69 10.96 -6.18
N ILE A 117 3.47 11.10 -5.66
CA ILE A 117 2.63 12.28 -5.89
C ILE A 117 3.33 13.54 -5.38
N THR A 118 3.89 13.49 -4.16
CA THR A 118 4.62 14.63 -3.58
C THR A 118 5.84 15.02 -4.41
N ASN A 119 6.60 14.03 -4.91
CA ASN A 119 7.74 14.26 -5.79
C ASN A 119 7.33 14.88 -7.14
N ASP A 120 6.21 14.43 -7.71
CA ASP A 120 5.70 14.99 -8.96
C ASP A 120 5.27 16.44 -8.78
N ILE A 121 4.62 16.78 -7.66
CA ILE A 121 4.28 18.16 -7.30
C ILE A 121 5.56 19.00 -7.11
N ALA A 122 6.53 18.49 -6.34
CA ALA A 122 7.79 19.18 -6.10
C ALA A 122 8.53 19.51 -7.39
N ARG A 123 8.57 18.57 -8.33
CA ARG A 123 9.19 18.75 -9.65
C ARG A 123 8.37 19.66 -10.56
N GLY A 124 7.06 19.41 -10.65
CA GLY A 124 6.17 20.15 -11.55
C GLY A 124 6.02 21.61 -11.19
N LEU A 125 6.10 21.96 -9.90
CA LEU A 125 5.97 23.31 -9.39
C LEU A 125 7.34 23.91 -8.95
N SER A 126 8.43 23.18 -9.10
CA SER A 126 9.78 23.59 -8.66
C SER A 126 9.81 24.05 -7.19
N THR A 127 9.13 23.34 -6.31
CA THR A 127 8.95 23.67 -4.89
C THR A 127 9.65 22.65 -3.99
N PRO A 128 10.10 23.03 -2.77
CA PRO A 128 10.67 22.08 -1.82
C PRO A 128 9.69 20.96 -1.45
N PHE A 129 10.20 19.74 -1.22
CA PHE A 129 9.40 18.54 -0.92
C PHE A 129 8.39 18.76 0.23
N GLY A 130 8.82 19.42 1.32
CA GLY A 130 7.93 19.70 2.46
C GLY A 130 6.75 20.60 2.10
N HIS A 131 6.95 21.57 1.20
CA HIS A 131 5.86 22.41 0.70
C HIS A 131 4.97 21.66 -0.27
N ALA A 132 5.54 20.83 -1.14
CA ALA A 132 4.78 19.94 -2.02
C ALA A 132 3.86 18.99 -1.22
N GLU A 133 4.39 18.41 -0.12
CA GLU A 133 3.60 17.56 0.78
C GLU A 133 2.46 18.33 1.44
N ARG A 134 2.74 19.53 1.91
CA ARG A 134 1.71 20.41 2.49
C ARG A 134 0.64 20.79 1.47
N MET A 135 1.03 21.13 0.24
CA MET A 135 0.07 21.46 -0.84
C MET A 135 -0.79 20.23 -1.22
N LYS A 136 -0.19 19.06 -1.32
CA LYS A 136 -0.91 17.80 -1.53
C LYS A 136 -2.00 17.60 -0.49
N ASN A 137 -1.67 17.80 0.80
CA ASN A 137 -2.61 17.58 1.91
C ASN A 137 -3.71 18.64 2.01
N LEU A 138 -3.42 19.90 1.67
CA LEU A 138 -4.37 20.99 1.83
C LEU A 138 -5.25 21.23 0.59
N TYR A 139 -4.68 21.08 -0.60
CA TYR A 139 -5.32 21.47 -1.87
C TYR A 139 -5.42 20.31 -2.88
N GLY A 140 -4.78 19.16 -2.57
CA GLY A 140 -4.70 18.04 -3.49
C GLY A 140 -6.05 17.36 -3.72
N THR A 141 -6.34 17.11 -4.97
CA THR A 141 -7.46 16.27 -5.42
C THR A 141 -7.12 15.67 -6.80
N CYS A 142 -7.70 14.52 -7.13
CA CYS A 142 -7.65 13.94 -8.48
C CYS A 142 -8.92 14.23 -9.29
N LEU A 143 -9.95 14.84 -8.66
CA LEU A 143 -11.21 15.20 -9.31
C LEU A 143 -11.19 16.67 -9.70
N PRO A 144 -11.18 17.01 -11.01
CA PRO A 144 -11.20 18.39 -11.47
C PRO A 144 -12.56 19.04 -11.16
N SER A 145 -12.51 20.32 -10.80
CA SER A 145 -13.69 21.18 -10.60
C SER A 145 -13.61 22.43 -11.48
N ALA A 146 -14.75 22.96 -11.87
CA ALA A 146 -14.83 24.21 -12.63
C ALA A 146 -14.28 25.45 -11.86
N SER A 147 -14.17 25.35 -10.54
CA SER A 147 -13.59 26.40 -9.69
C SER A 147 -12.06 26.35 -9.58
N ASP A 148 -11.42 25.26 -10.01
CA ASP A 148 -9.97 25.05 -9.81
C ASP A 148 -9.09 26.08 -10.56
N ASP A 149 -9.59 26.64 -11.68
CA ASP A 149 -8.88 27.68 -12.41
C ASP A 149 -8.95 29.06 -11.71
N ALA A 150 -9.98 29.28 -10.90
CA ALA A 150 -10.15 30.52 -10.15
C ALA A 150 -9.48 30.48 -8.76
N GLU A 151 -9.21 29.28 -8.23
CA GLU A 151 -8.54 29.10 -6.94
C GLU A 151 -7.03 29.17 -7.14
N VAL A 152 -6.39 30.17 -6.51
CA VAL A 152 -4.96 30.43 -6.66
C VAL A 152 -4.21 29.95 -5.41
N ILE A 153 -3.14 29.20 -5.61
CA ILE A 153 -2.26 28.67 -4.55
C ILE A 153 -0.92 29.36 -4.62
N GLN A 154 -0.38 29.78 -3.48
CA GLN A 154 0.97 30.33 -3.37
C GLN A 154 1.99 29.19 -3.23
N VAL A 155 2.98 29.17 -4.11
CA VAL A 155 4.00 28.12 -4.20
C VAL A 155 5.37 28.75 -3.98
N PRO A 156 6.08 28.43 -2.87
CA PRO A 156 7.47 28.85 -2.68
C PRO A 156 8.38 28.08 -3.63
N LEU A 157 9.32 28.78 -4.25
CA LEU A 157 10.29 28.19 -5.18
C LEU A 157 11.53 27.67 -4.45
N VAL A 158 12.16 26.63 -5.01
CA VAL A 158 13.43 26.08 -4.51
C VAL A 158 14.53 27.12 -4.69
N GLY A 159 15.28 27.40 -3.61
CA GLY A 159 16.48 28.26 -3.64
C GLY A 159 16.21 29.73 -3.45
N GLU A 160 14.98 30.14 -3.21
CA GLU A 160 14.64 31.52 -2.84
C GLU A 160 14.24 31.59 -1.35
N ASP A 161 14.51 32.73 -0.69
CA ASP A 161 14.08 32.95 0.69
C ASP A 161 12.55 33.02 0.77
N ASP A 162 11.97 32.46 1.82
CA ASP A 162 10.51 32.26 2.02
C ASP A 162 9.65 33.53 1.85
N GLU A 163 10.25 34.71 1.95
CA GLU A 163 9.53 36.02 1.90
C GLU A 163 9.45 36.65 0.50
N THR A 164 10.28 36.22 -0.48
CA THR A 164 10.40 36.92 -1.76
C THR A 164 10.14 36.05 -3.00
N GLY A 165 10.14 34.72 -2.86
CA GLY A 165 10.15 33.77 -3.97
C GLY A 165 8.91 32.92 -4.08
N THR A 166 7.70 33.48 -3.96
CA THR A 166 6.47 32.72 -4.18
C THR A 166 5.87 33.02 -5.56
N VAL A 167 5.45 31.97 -6.25
CA VAL A 167 4.67 32.04 -7.50
C VAL A 167 3.22 31.66 -7.23
N GLN A 168 2.31 32.36 -7.89
CA GLN A 168 0.89 32.02 -7.85
C GLN A 168 0.55 31.07 -8.98
N VAL A 169 -0.03 29.92 -8.67
CA VAL A 169 -0.48 28.91 -9.63
C VAL A 169 -1.95 28.59 -9.41
N PRO A 170 -2.73 28.35 -10.48
CA PRO A 170 -4.10 27.89 -10.31
C PRO A 170 -4.12 26.45 -9.76
N ARG A 171 -5.10 26.12 -8.95
CA ARG A 171 -5.28 24.76 -8.39
C ARG A 171 -5.42 23.70 -9.45
N SER A 172 -5.98 24.05 -10.62
CA SER A 172 -6.08 23.14 -11.77
C SER A 172 -4.72 22.57 -12.20
N MET A 173 -3.63 23.34 -12.05
CA MET A 173 -2.27 22.86 -12.33
C MET A 173 -1.85 21.75 -11.33
N LEU A 174 -2.18 21.92 -10.05
CA LEU A 174 -1.91 20.89 -9.03
C LEU A 174 -2.72 19.63 -9.30
N VAL A 175 -4.00 19.76 -9.64
CA VAL A 175 -4.89 18.64 -10.04
C VAL A 175 -4.32 17.90 -11.24
N GLY A 176 -3.85 18.64 -12.25
CA GLY A 176 -3.22 18.08 -13.46
C GLY A 176 -1.95 17.28 -13.19
N ILE A 177 -1.20 17.60 -12.13
CA ILE A 177 -0.02 16.85 -11.71
C ILE A 177 -0.41 15.60 -10.89
N ILE A 178 -1.38 15.72 -9.98
CA ILE A 178 -1.78 14.64 -9.07
C ILE A 178 -2.51 13.51 -9.81
N ARG A 179 -3.46 13.87 -10.68
CA ARG A 179 -4.37 12.92 -11.32
C ARG A 179 -3.67 11.78 -12.07
N PRO A 180 -2.68 12.01 -12.96
CA PRO A 180 -2.02 10.92 -13.68
C PRO A 180 -1.32 9.92 -12.75
N ARG A 181 -0.77 10.42 -11.63
CA ARG A 181 -0.11 9.55 -10.66
C ARG A 181 -1.10 8.71 -9.86
N VAL A 182 -2.27 9.25 -9.54
CA VAL A 182 -3.35 8.48 -8.89
C VAL A 182 -3.91 7.44 -9.85
N GLU A 183 -4.09 7.78 -11.13
CA GLU A 183 -4.49 6.82 -12.17
C GLU A 183 -3.48 5.66 -12.26
N GLU A 184 -2.16 5.94 -12.28
CA GLU A 184 -1.11 4.90 -12.29
C GLU A 184 -1.12 4.00 -11.04
N ILE A 185 -1.53 4.51 -9.88
CA ILE A 185 -1.63 3.71 -8.65
C ILE A 185 -2.81 2.73 -8.71
N ILE A 186 -3.88 3.09 -9.43
CA ILE A 186 -5.15 2.36 -9.43
C ILE A 186 -5.25 1.39 -10.62
N ASP A 187 -4.59 1.68 -11.75
CA ASP A 187 -4.54 0.84 -12.96
C ASP A 187 -3.64 -0.40 -12.77
#